data_36c85220918cce3f4a1ab3d70772b82d
#
_entry.id   36c85220918cce3f4a1ab3d70772b82d
#
_cell.length_a   1.000
_cell.length_b   1.000
_cell.length_c   1.000
_cell.angle_alpha   90.00
_cell.angle_beta   90.00
_cell.angle_gamma   90.00
#
_symmetry.space_group_name_H-M   'P 1'
#
loop_
_entity.id
_entity.type
_entity.pdbx_description
1 polymer ?
#
loop_
_entity_poly.entity_id
_entity_poly.type
_entity_poly.pdbx_seq_one_letter_code
_entity_poly.pdbx_strand_id
1 'polypeptide(L)'
;IRARQTVDPDAWYFKAHFFQDPVQPGSLGLEALLQLLQCYMIEKGLDAGLKEPRFEAIAMNEDMIWKYRGQVVPSKEFVTTELEITKVVRDENSIVAIAKGNLWCDGLRIYSVENMAMRITDGAFPKTTITSSQLKDADPTGESLKKILKSDICGEIVLHKDNSPWISDHCPTYTVPALPMMVMVDYLASAAHDGFPEMKVVGLQDVQVFRWVLIEESVRLKTEIKELDNNKLEVTLLLWRDADIEKLSRFEPAAKGIVTLAKNYAGNNNKLSNLESAKIAESSYESGALFHGPAFQIMKLLQIGKNGSAATLDAGAGQVPTGYLNPVLLDGATHAIPHDKLNQWFDAVQSDQVAYPHKISSISFHQATPLSGNVFCEVRAKTFEDNRHPIFQIQLSVDDKVWMEMELMEIMFPKGNLGNAPSEDRRTFLQE
;
A
#
# COMPACT_ATOMS: atom_id res chain seq x y z
N ILE A 1 24.54 8.68 -28.95
CA ILE A 1 24.21 9.92 -28.26
C ILE A 1 24.58 9.80 -26.78
N ARG A 2 25.00 10.91 -26.17
CA ARG A 2 25.43 10.93 -24.77
C ARG A 2 24.96 12.22 -24.10
N ALA A 3 24.53 12.11 -22.84
CA ALA A 3 24.24 13.23 -21.97
C ALA A 3 24.91 13.06 -20.62
N ARG A 4 25.13 14.16 -19.91
CA ARG A 4 25.73 14.19 -18.58
C ARG A 4 24.94 15.12 -17.67
N GLN A 5 24.72 14.69 -16.44
CA GLN A 5 24.04 15.46 -15.40
C GLN A 5 24.89 15.46 -14.13
N THR A 6 24.99 16.60 -13.49
CA THR A 6 25.54 16.71 -12.14
C THR A 6 24.55 16.12 -11.14
N VAL A 7 25.04 15.35 -10.18
CA VAL A 7 24.21 14.90 -9.06
C VAL A 7 24.00 16.07 -8.12
N ASP A 8 22.75 16.43 -7.89
CA ASP A 8 22.36 17.38 -6.85
C ASP A 8 22.17 16.63 -5.54
N PRO A 9 23.05 16.81 -4.53
CA PRO A 9 22.95 16.08 -3.26
C PRO A 9 21.68 16.44 -2.46
N ASP A 10 21.05 17.59 -2.75
CA ASP A 10 19.82 18.04 -2.12
C ASP A 10 18.56 17.67 -2.88
N ALA A 11 18.69 16.91 -3.98
CA ALA A 11 17.56 16.47 -4.77
C ALA A 11 16.52 15.75 -3.90
N TRP A 12 15.24 16.04 -4.18
CA TRP A 12 14.10 15.56 -3.41
C TRP A 12 14.09 14.03 -3.20
N TYR A 13 14.53 13.27 -4.20
CA TYR A 13 14.49 11.81 -4.15
C TYR A 13 15.48 11.24 -3.14
N PHE A 14 16.58 11.89 -2.83
CA PHE A 14 17.49 11.46 -1.75
C PHE A 14 16.88 11.61 -0.35
N LYS A 15 15.88 12.48 -0.22
CA LYS A 15 15.11 12.65 1.04
C LYS A 15 13.90 11.71 1.12
N ALA A 16 13.37 11.29 -0.03
CA ALA A 16 12.12 10.55 -0.14
C ALA A 16 12.29 9.05 -0.45
N HIS A 17 13.41 8.66 -1.07
CA HIS A 17 13.62 7.28 -1.50
C HIS A 17 14.58 6.55 -0.57
N PHE A 18 14.01 5.61 0.16
CA PHE A 18 14.48 4.85 1.31
C PHE A 18 14.88 5.71 2.52
N PHE A 19 14.21 5.43 3.61
CA PHE A 19 14.49 6.06 4.89
C PHE A 19 15.91 5.71 5.35
N GLN A 20 16.75 6.73 5.59
CA GLN A 20 18.17 6.63 6.00
C GLN A 20 19.11 5.90 5.01
N ASP A 21 18.66 5.61 3.80
CA ASP A 21 19.51 5.11 2.72
C ASP A 21 19.27 5.97 1.47
N PRO A 22 19.86 7.18 1.40
CA PRO A 22 19.57 8.15 0.34
C PRO A 22 20.16 7.70 -0.99
N VAL A 23 19.32 7.10 -1.81
CA VAL A 23 19.68 6.64 -3.16
C VAL A 23 18.70 7.19 -4.19
N GLN A 24 19.18 7.49 -5.38
CA GLN A 24 18.32 7.81 -6.51
C GLN A 24 17.48 6.56 -6.88
N PRO A 25 16.13 6.69 -7.04
CA PRO A 25 15.32 5.60 -7.58
C PRO A 25 15.90 5.04 -8.87
N GLY A 26 16.03 3.70 -8.97
CA GLY A 26 16.53 3.05 -10.18
C GLY A 26 15.71 3.42 -11.43
N SER A 27 14.41 3.62 -11.28
CA SER A 27 13.51 4.10 -12.34
C SER A 27 13.86 5.48 -12.88
N LEU A 28 14.40 6.40 -12.09
CA LEU A 28 14.84 7.72 -12.57
C LEU A 28 16.08 7.61 -13.48
N GLY A 29 16.96 6.65 -13.21
CA GLY A 29 18.08 6.38 -14.12
C GLY A 29 17.62 5.77 -15.45
N LEU A 30 16.60 4.92 -15.42
CA LEU A 30 15.98 4.40 -16.64
C LEU A 30 15.25 5.51 -17.40
N GLU A 31 14.51 6.37 -16.69
CA GLU A 31 13.82 7.54 -17.26
C GLU A 31 14.83 8.48 -17.96
N ALA A 32 15.98 8.73 -17.36
CA ALA A 32 17.02 9.54 -17.99
C ALA A 32 17.51 8.97 -19.35
N LEU A 33 17.58 7.65 -19.48
CA LEU A 33 17.87 6.99 -20.76
C LEU A 33 16.72 7.14 -21.76
N LEU A 34 15.46 6.98 -21.31
CA LEU A 34 14.28 7.17 -22.14
C LEU A 34 14.16 8.62 -22.64
N GLN A 35 14.40 9.60 -21.78
CA GLN A 35 14.40 11.03 -22.18
C GLN A 35 15.53 11.34 -23.17
N LEU A 36 16.70 10.71 -23.02
CA LEU A 36 17.78 10.86 -24.00
C LEU A 36 17.37 10.28 -25.36
N LEU A 37 16.58 9.20 -25.38
CA LEU A 37 16.04 8.62 -26.61
C LEU A 37 14.98 9.56 -27.23
N GLN A 38 14.13 10.19 -26.42
CA GLN A 38 13.18 11.22 -26.87
C GLN A 38 13.93 12.41 -27.51
N CYS A 39 14.98 12.92 -26.85
CA CYS A 39 15.82 13.98 -27.39
C CYS A 39 16.37 13.60 -28.77
N TYR A 40 16.90 12.38 -28.92
CA TYR A 40 17.36 11.89 -30.22
C TYR A 40 16.26 11.93 -31.28
N MET A 41 15.05 11.44 -30.94
CA MET A 41 13.94 11.38 -31.89
C MET A 41 13.48 12.78 -32.32
N ILE A 42 13.47 13.75 -31.40
CA ILE A 42 13.17 15.15 -31.67
C ILE A 42 14.26 15.79 -32.57
N GLU A 43 15.52 15.64 -32.19
CA GLU A 43 16.66 16.19 -32.94
C GLU A 43 16.76 15.65 -34.39
N LYS A 44 16.32 14.41 -34.59
CA LYS A 44 16.26 13.79 -35.92
C LYS A 44 14.96 14.10 -36.68
N GLY A 45 14.05 14.88 -36.09
CA GLY A 45 12.77 15.21 -36.70
C GLY A 45 11.94 13.96 -37.04
N LEU A 46 11.98 12.93 -36.19
CA LEU A 46 11.30 11.67 -36.49
C LEU A 46 9.78 11.83 -36.46
N ASP A 47 9.26 12.88 -35.81
CA ASP A 47 7.87 13.28 -35.78
C ASP A 47 7.36 13.89 -37.09
N ALA A 48 8.27 14.19 -38.03
CA ALA A 48 7.90 14.81 -39.30
C ALA A 48 6.91 13.95 -40.09
N GLY A 49 5.78 14.55 -40.46
CA GLY A 49 4.69 13.90 -41.21
C GLY A 49 3.54 13.42 -40.31
N LEU A 50 3.66 13.43 -38.99
CA LEU A 50 2.56 13.23 -38.06
C LEU A 50 1.82 14.57 -37.84
N LYS A 51 0.49 14.52 -37.64
CA LYS A 51 -0.34 15.74 -37.47
C LYS A 51 -0.32 16.25 -36.03
N GLU A 52 -0.38 15.29 -35.06
CA GLU A 52 -0.36 15.57 -33.63
C GLU A 52 0.59 14.60 -32.93
N PRO A 53 1.92 14.74 -33.14
CA PRO A 53 2.89 13.80 -32.61
C PRO A 53 2.90 13.80 -31.07
N ARG A 54 2.93 12.61 -30.49
CA ARG A 54 3.01 12.40 -29.02
C ARG A 54 3.87 11.21 -28.69
N PHE A 55 4.70 11.34 -27.66
CA PHE A 55 5.42 10.23 -27.09
C PHE A 55 4.52 9.35 -26.22
N GLU A 56 4.65 8.05 -26.35
CA GLU A 56 4.25 7.13 -25.29
C GLU A 56 5.30 7.19 -24.16
N ALA A 57 4.89 6.89 -22.92
CA ALA A 57 5.84 6.87 -21.78
C ALA A 57 6.94 5.82 -21.99
N ILE A 58 6.59 4.68 -22.58
CA ILE A 58 7.47 3.61 -23.05
C ILE A 58 6.73 2.88 -24.18
N ALA A 59 7.45 2.41 -25.20
CA ALA A 59 6.80 1.66 -26.26
C ALA A 59 6.28 0.31 -25.73
N MET A 60 4.96 0.15 -25.79
CA MET A 60 4.30 -1.09 -25.41
C MET A 60 4.59 -2.20 -26.44
N ASN A 61 4.60 -3.46 -25.96
CA ASN A 61 4.86 -4.68 -26.74
C ASN A 61 6.31 -4.82 -27.28
N GLU A 62 7.26 -4.10 -26.68
CA GLU A 62 8.69 -4.28 -26.92
C GLU A 62 9.34 -4.79 -25.64
N ASP A 63 9.99 -5.95 -25.69
CA ASP A 63 10.67 -6.55 -24.55
C ASP A 63 11.97 -5.81 -24.25
N MET A 64 12.07 -5.20 -23.09
CA MET A 64 13.26 -4.51 -22.63
C MET A 64 13.99 -5.35 -21.57
N ILE A 65 15.32 -5.47 -21.71
CA ILE A 65 16.17 -6.10 -20.70
C ILE A 65 16.97 -5.01 -19.99
N TRP A 66 16.68 -4.83 -18.70
CA TRP A 66 17.37 -3.87 -17.84
C TRP A 66 18.18 -4.56 -16.75
N LYS A 67 19.48 -4.29 -16.70
CA LYS A 67 20.39 -4.77 -15.66
C LYS A 67 20.84 -3.61 -14.79
N TYR A 68 20.46 -3.65 -13.51
CA TYR A 68 20.80 -2.69 -12.49
C TYR A 68 21.91 -3.25 -11.58
N ARG A 69 23.04 -2.56 -11.42
CA ARG A 69 24.23 -3.08 -10.73
C ARG A 69 24.90 -2.09 -9.79
N GLY A 70 24.34 -0.95 -9.55
CA GLY A 70 24.90 0.06 -8.66
C GLY A 70 23.97 1.21 -8.44
N GLN A 71 24.28 2.06 -7.47
CA GLN A 71 23.43 3.12 -6.96
C GLN A 71 24.05 4.49 -7.27
N VAL A 72 23.19 5.50 -7.42
CA VAL A 72 23.55 6.91 -7.38
C VAL A 72 23.21 7.42 -5.98
N VAL A 73 24.21 7.86 -5.24
CA VAL A 73 24.10 8.39 -3.87
C VAL A 73 24.52 9.87 -3.85
N PRO A 74 24.15 10.65 -2.81
CA PRO A 74 24.45 12.10 -2.74
C PRO A 74 25.92 12.48 -2.87
N SER A 75 26.83 11.57 -2.53
CA SER A 75 28.28 11.80 -2.62
C SER A 75 28.87 11.63 -4.03
N LYS A 76 28.04 11.29 -5.03
CA LYS A 76 28.45 11.15 -6.43
C LYS A 76 28.45 12.51 -7.13
N GLU A 77 29.31 12.65 -8.13
CA GLU A 77 29.45 13.92 -8.86
C GLU A 77 28.60 13.95 -10.13
N PHE A 78 28.65 12.88 -10.92
CA PHE A 78 28.04 12.86 -12.26
C PHE A 78 27.35 11.56 -12.58
N VAL A 79 26.22 11.70 -13.28
CA VAL A 79 25.59 10.62 -14.03
C VAL A 79 25.76 10.90 -15.52
N THR A 80 26.22 9.92 -16.27
CA THR A 80 26.33 9.99 -17.73
C THR A 80 25.45 8.92 -18.34
N THR A 81 24.57 9.30 -19.24
CA THR A 81 23.73 8.40 -20.05
C THR A 81 24.28 8.31 -21.48
N GLU A 82 24.26 7.13 -22.05
CA GLU A 82 24.75 6.85 -23.40
C GLU A 82 23.79 5.90 -24.10
N LEU A 83 23.47 6.22 -25.37
CA LEU A 83 22.62 5.41 -26.22
C LEU A 83 23.28 5.09 -27.54
N GLU A 84 23.12 3.85 -27.96
CA GLU A 84 23.34 3.35 -29.30
C GLU A 84 21.99 3.02 -29.94
N ILE A 85 21.58 3.77 -30.96
CA ILE A 85 20.34 3.52 -31.69
C ILE A 85 20.52 2.31 -32.58
N THR A 86 19.76 1.27 -32.32
CA THR A 86 19.87 -0.01 -33.04
C THR A 86 18.90 -0.13 -34.21
N LYS A 87 17.71 0.51 -34.06
CA LYS A 87 16.66 0.41 -35.06
C LYS A 87 15.72 1.61 -34.99
N VAL A 88 15.22 2.07 -36.14
CA VAL A 88 14.09 2.98 -36.23
C VAL A 88 13.09 2.38 -37.22
N VAL A 89 11.86 2.22 -36.77
CA VAL A 89 10.74 1.68 -37.58
C VAL A 89 9.72 2.80 -37.73
N ARG A 90 9.24 2.98 -38.96
CA ARG A 90 8.19 3.95 -39.28
C ARG A 90 7.01 3.23 -39.90
N ASP A 91 5.85 3.42 -39.28
CA ASP A 91 4.55 3.00 -39.77
C ASP A 91 3.73 4.22 -40.19
N GLU A 92 2.52 4.01 -40.72
CA GLU A 92 1.66 5.13 -41.20
C GLU A 92 1.35 6.13 -40.10
N ASN A 93 1.14 5.72 -38.85
CA ASN A 93 0.69 6.53 -37.72
C ASN A 93 1.62 6.49 -36.51
N SER A 94 2.80 5.89 -36.63
CA SER A 94 3.75 5.79 -35.53
C SER A 94 5.19 5.62 -35.98
N ILE A 95 6.10 6.06 -35.12
CA ILE A 95 7.54 5.85 -35.28
C ILE A 95 8.08 5.24 -33.97
N VAL A 96 8.82 4.15 -34.08
CA VAL A 96 9.47 3.48 -32.95
C VAL A 96 10.98 3.56 -33.12
N ALA A 97 11.68 4.11 -32.14
CA ALA A 97 13.14 4.03 -32.06
C ALA A 97 13.53 3.03 -30.96
N ILE A 98 14.47 2.14 -31.29
CA ILE A 98 15.00 1.12 -30.39
C ILE A 98 16.47 1.37 -30.17
N ALA A 99 16.92 1.31 -28.93
CA ALA A 99 18.29 1.59 -28.55
C ALA A 99 18.82 0.58 -27.51
N LYS A 100 20.15 0.48 -27.45
CA LYS A 100 20.87 0.00 -26.27
C LYS A 100 21.32 1.20 -25.45
N GLY A 101 21.24 1.09 -24.12
CA GLY A 101 21.59 2.17 -23.22
C GLY A 101 22.54 1.75 -22.12
N ASN A 102 23.40 2.67 -21.71
CA ASN A 102 24.23 2.54 -20.52
C ASN A 102 24.10 3.78 -19.66
N LEU A 103 24.10 3.60 -18.35
CA LEU A 103 24.23 4.68 -17.38
C LEU A 103 25.49 4.45 -16.54
N TRP A 104 26.27 5.51 -16.46
CA TRP A 104 27.54 5.55 -15.74
C TRP A 104 27.42 6.54 -14.58
N CYS A 105 27.92 6.17 -13.42
CA CYS A 105 28.03 7.04 -12.25
C CYS A 105 29.53 7.19 -11.92
N ASP A 106 30.06 8.40 -12.01
CA ASP A 106 31.49 8.71 -11.84
C ASP A 106 32.43 7.74 -12.63
N GLY A 107 32.05 7.44 -13.85
CA GLY A 107 32.83 6.55 -14.73
C GLY A 107 32.61 5.04 -14.50
N LEU A 108 31.85 4.64 -13.49
CA LEU A 108 31.45 3.25 -13.29
C LEU A 108 30.08 2.99 -13.95
N ARG A 109 30.00 1.99 -14.83
CA ARG A 109 28.77 1.59 -15.46
C ARG A 109 27.87 0.85 -14.46
N ILE A 110 26.72 1.42 -14.15
CA ILE A 110 25.77 0.86 -13.19
C ILE A 110 24.47 0.37 -13.83
N TYR A 111 24.12 0.84 -15.06
CA TYR A 111 23.00 0.27 -15.83
C TYR A 111 23.47 -0.20 -17.21
N SER A 112 22.79 -1.22 -17.70
CA SER A 112 22.85 -1.67 -19.08
C SER A 112 21.42 -2.03 -19.50
N VAL A 113 20.95 -1.44 -20.60
CA VAL A 113 19.60 -1.65 -21.13
C VAL A 113 19.71 -2.12 -22.58
N GLU A 114 18.99 -3.17 -22.92
CA GLU A 114 18.85 -3.68 -24.28
C GLU A 114 17.40 -3.59 -24.72
N ASN A 115 17.18 -3.36 -26.02
CA ASN A 115 15.85 -3.20 -26.63
C ASN A 115 14.97 -2.13 -25.96
N MET A 116 15.58 -1.05 -25.47
CA MET A 116 14.84 0.08 -24.96
C MET A 116 14.15 0.79 -26.13
N ALA A 117 12.81 0.84 -26.10
CA ALA A 117 12.04 1.37 -27.21
C ALA A 117 11.20 2.59 -26.78
N MET A 118 11.14 3.58 -27.67
CA MET A 118 10.29 4.75 -27.53
C MET A 118 9.45 4.91 -28.79
N ARG A 119 8.14 5.22 -28.62
CA ARG A 119 7.22 5.40 -29.73
C ARG A 119 6.67 6.83 -29.76
N ILE A 120 6.61 7.41 -30.97
CA ILE A 120 5.79 8.57 -31.28
C ILE A 120 4.57 8.07 -32.03
N THR A 121 3.38 8.46 -31.60
CA THR A 121 2.10 8.17 -32.25
C THR A 121 1.48 9.43 -32.80
N ASP A 122 0.65 9.30 -33.84
CA ASP A 122 -0.17 10.39 -34.37
C ASP A 122 -1.55 10.37 -33.69
N GLY A 123 -1.98 11.52 -33.18
CA GLY A 123 -3.31 11.74 -32.60
C GLY A 123 -3.40 11.57 -31.09
N ALA A 124 -4.53 12.06 -30.55
CA ALA A 124 -4.86 11.97 -29.13
C ALA A 124 -4.90 10.51 -28.67
N PHE A 125 -4.41 10.24 -27.44
CA PHE A 125 -4.86 9.05 -26.74
C PHE A 125 -6.36 8.90 -26.95
N PRO A 126 -6.86 7.70 -27.26
CA PRO A 126 -8.28 7.52 -27.35
C PRO A 126 -8.87 8.06 -26.06
N LYS A 127 -9.49 9.23 -26.12
CA LYS A 127 -10.44 9.60 -25.09
C LYS A 127 -11.43 8.46 -25.14
N THR A 128 -11.54 7.69 -24.09
CA THR A 128 -12.67 6.82 -23.88
C THR A 128 -13.89 7.72 -23.65
N THR A 129 -14.20 8.48 -24.67
CA THR A 129 -15.49 9.14 -24.79
C THR A 129 -16.38 8.03 -25.35
N ILE A 130 -17.13 7.41 -24.44
CA ILE A 130 -18.28 6.61 -24.85
C ILE A 130 -19.15 7.58 -25.65
N THR A 131 -19.01 7.55 -26.97
CA THR A 131 -19.85 8.35 -27.84
C THR A 131 -21.25 7.78 -27.80
N SER A 132 -22.24 8.66 -27.81
CA SER A 132 -23.68 8.30 -27.84
C SER A 132 -24.09 7.33 -28.96
N SER A 133 -23.22 7.05 -29.92
CA SER A 133 -23.38 6.04 -30.96
C SER A 133 -23.08 4.62 -30.49
N GLN A 134 -22.20 4.42 -29.48
CA GLN A 134 -21.93 3.11 -28.86
C GLN A 134 -23.02 2.70 -27.86
N LEU A 135 -23.88 3.65 -27.43
CA LEU A 135 -25.07 3.38 -26.61
C LEU A 135 -26.26 2.84 -27.43
N LYS A 136 -26.19 2.83 -28.75
CA LYS A 136 -27.30 2.35 -29.60
C LYS A 136 -27.28 0.86 -29.92
N ASP A 137 -26.14 0.19 -29.70
CA ASP A 137 -25.97 -1.24 -29.91
C ASP A 137 -25.90 -2.08 -28.64
N ALA A 138 -26.14 -1.46 -27.49
CA ALA A 138 -26.24 -2.15 -26.19
C ALA A 138 -27.72 -2.50 -25.92
N ASP A 139 -27.95 -3.78 -25.74
CA ASP A 139 -29.18 -4.44 -25.36
C ASP A 139 -30.10 -3.58 -24.44
N PRO A 140 -31.40 -3.41 -24.76
CA PRO A 140 -32.33 -2.56 -24.03
C PRO A 140 -32.82 -3.13 -22.69
N THR A 141 -32.24 -4.19 -22.17
CA THR A 141 -32.58 -4.77 -20.87
C THR A 141 -31.83 -4.12 -19.73
N GLY A 142 -32.01 -2.89 -19.44
CA GLY A 142 -31.67 -2.13 -18.20
C GLY A 142 -30.59 -2.63 -17.20
N GLU A 143 -30.02 -3.82 -17.38
CA GLU A 143 -28.99 -4.42 -16.51
C GLU A 143 -27.60 -3.81 -16.69
N SER A 144 -27.22 -3.46 -17.92
CA SER A 144 -25.92 -2.83 -18.19
C SER A 144 -25.82 -1.41 -17.65
N LEU A 145 -26.94 -0.65 -17.64
CA LEU A 145 -26.98 0.68 -17.04
C LEU A 145 -26.96 0.64 -15.49
N LYS A 146 -27.54 -0.39 -14.89
CA LYS A 146 -27.44 -0.63 -13.46
C LYS A 146 -26.02 -0.98 -13.02
N LYS A 147 -25.25 -1.67 -13.87
CA LYS A 147 -23.87 -2.07 -13.62
C LYS A 147 -22.89 -0.86 -13.66
N ILE A 148 -23.14 0.10 -14.55
CA ILE A 148 -22.34 1.34 -14.67
C ILE A 148 -22.67 2.32 -13.52
N LEU A 149 -23.93 2.39 -13.09
CA LEU A 149 -24.35 3.27 -11.99
C LEU A 149 -23.95 2.77 -10.60
N LYS A 150 -23.65 1.48 -10.43
CA LYS A 150 -23.16 0.94 -9.15
C LYS A 150 -21.68 1.24 -8.88
N SER A 151 -20.86 1.57 -9.88
CA SER A 151 -19.45 1.94 -9.68
C SER A 151 -19.24 3.32 -9.04
N ASP A 152 -20.27 4.17 -8.96
CA ASP A 152 -20.20 5.55 -8.46
C ASP A 152 -20.86 5.75 -7.07
N ILE A 153 -21.20 4.68 -6.33
CA ILE A 153 -22.03 4.78 -5.11
C ILE A 153 -21.21 5.16 -3.87
N CYS A 154 -19.90 5.07 -3.88
CA CYS A 154 -19.08 5.43 -2.71
C CYS A 154 -18.62 6.88 -2.80
N GLY A 155 -19.14 7.71 -1.88
CA GLY A 155 -18.76 9.10 -1.73
C GLY A 155 -17.24 9.26 -1.48
N GLU A 156 -16.75 10.45 -1.77
CA GLU A 156 -15.38 10.82 -1.46
C GLU A 156 -15.22 11.00 0.07
N ILE A 157 -14.17 10.42 0.64
CA ILE A 157 -13.80 10.53 2.05
C ILE A 157 -12.68 11.56 2.15
N VAL A 158 -12.88 12.60 2.95
CA VAL A 158 -11.84 13.60 3.23
C VAL A 158 -11.42 13.48 4.68
N LEU A 159 -10.16 13.15 4.90
CA LEU A 159 -9.56 13.08 6.24
C LEU A 159 -8.61 14.28 6.42
N HIS A 160 -8.76 14.96 7.55
CA HIS A 160 -7.89 16.04 7.98
C HIS A 160 -7.70 15.95 9.50
N LYS A 161 -6.55 16.36 10.03
CA LYS A 161 -6.25 16.30 11.47
C LYS A 161 -7.31 16.99 12.33
N ASP A 162 -7.87 18.10 11.85
CA ASP A 162 -8.86 18.89 12.60
C ASP A 162 -10.21 18.18 12.73
N ASN A 163 -10.64 17.44 11.70
CA ASN A 163 -11.90 16.70 11.73
C ASN A 163 -11.74 15.23 12.17
N SER A 164 -10.52 14.76 12.26
CA SER A 164 -10.18 13.39 12.62
C SER A 164 -8.96 13.35 13.54
N PRO A 165 -9.07 13.87 14.78
CA PRO A 165 -7.93 14.04 15.70
C PRO A 165 -7.25 12.70 16.07
N TRP A 166 -7.97 11.59 16.01
CA TRP A 166 -7.44 10.24 16.22
C TRP A 166 -6.28 9.88 15.27
N ILE A 167 -6.18 10.54 14.12
CA ILE A 167 -5.11 10.32 13.14
C ILE A 167 -3.73 10.59 13.76
N SER A 168 -3.62 11.61 14.62
CA SER A 168 -2.38 11.96 15.30
C SER A 168 -1.88 10.89 16.27
N ASP A 169 -2.75 9.96 16.67
CA ASP A 169 -2.42 8.84 17.54
C ASP A 169 -1.89 7.61 16.79
N HIS A 170 -1.78 7.68 15.44
CA HIS A 170 -1.21 6.63 14.62
C HIS A 170 -0.02 7.14 13.80
N CYS A 171 1.14 7.23 14.44
CA CYS A 171 2.41 7.68 13.86
C CYS A 171 3.47 6.56 13.88
N PRO A 172 3.46 5.63 12.92
CA PRO A 172 4.29 4.42 12.96
C PRO A 172 5.79 4.66 13.07
N THR A 173 6.26 5.78 12.53
CA THR A 173 7.67 6.17 12.58
C THR A 173 7.95 7.32 13.55
N TYR A 174 6.96 7.72 14.35
CA TYR A 174 6.95 8.91 15.20
C TYR A 174 7.11 10.24 14.45
N THR A 175 7.02 10.23 13.13
CA THR A 175 7.21 11.42 12.28
C THR A 175 5.89 11.98 11.77
N VAL A 176 5.21 11.21 10.91
CA VAL A 176 4.00 11.65 10.23
C VAL A 176 2.87 10.66 10.50
N PRO A 177 1.65 11.12 10.79
CA PRO A 177 0.50 10.25 10.89
C PRO A 177 0.25 9.50 9.57
N ALA A 178 -0.10 8.24 9.69
CA ALA A 178 -0.46 7.39 8.57
C ALA A 178 -1.81 6.70 8.82
N LEU A 179 -2.60 6.51 7.78
CA LEU A 179 -3.86 5.79 7.87
C LEU A 179 -3.60 4.31 8.23
N PRO A 180 -4.17 3.79 9.33
CA PRO A 180 -4.01 2.40 9.72
C PRO A 180 -4.55 1.42 8.66
N MET A 181 -3.89 0.28 8.48
CA MET A 181 -4.38 -0.76 7.57
C MET A 181 -5.79 -1.22 7.96
N MET A 182 -6.10 -1.29 9.25
CA MET A 182 -7.41 -1.76 9.73
C MET A 182 -8.54 -0.76 9.45
N VAL A 183 -8.24 0.54 9.38
CA VAL A 183 -9.18 1.56 8.86
C VAL A 183 -9.41 1.36 7.36
N MET A 184 -8.37 1.04 6.60
CA MET A 184 -8.55 0.71 5.17
C MET A 184 -9.42 -0.53 4.99
N VAL A 185 -9.24 -1.58 5.83
CA VAL A 185 -10.10 -2.78 5.84
C VAL A 185 -11.57 -2.42 6.10
N ASP A 186 -11.84 -1.54 7.06
CA ASP A 186 -13.19 -1.05 7.33
C ASP A 186 -13.78 -0.29 6.13
N TYR A 187 -13.01 0.56 5.46
CA TYR A 187 -13.47 1.25 4.24
C TYR A 187 -13.80 0.28 3.10
N LEU A 188 -13.01 -0.79 2.92
CA LEU A 188 -13.33 -1.83 1.94
C LEU A 188 -14.62 -2.56 2.29
N ALA A 189 -14.81 -2.92 3.56
CA ALA A 189 -16.00 -3.61 4.05
C ALA A 189 -17.26 -2.71 3.99
N SER A 190 -17.13 -1.44 4.41
CA SER A 190 -18.22 -0.45 4.38
C SER A 190 -18.69 -0.20 2.95
N ALA A 191 -17.77 0.01 2.01
CA ALA A 191 -18.11 0.20 0.60
C ALA A 191 -18.88 -1.01 0.03
N ALA A 192 -18.44 -2.23 0.36
CA ALA A 192 -19.12 -3.43 -0.07
C ALA A 192 -20.54 -3.54 0.51
N HIS A 193 -20.71 -3.21 1.80
CA HIS A 193 -22.02 -3.22 2.46
C HIS A 193 -22.95 -2.14 1.89
N ASP A 194 -22.44 -0.92 1.69
CA ASP A 194 -23.23 0.21 1.14
C ASP A 194 -23.74 -0.10 -0.28
N GLY A 195 -22.94 -0.82 -1.07
CA GLY A 195 -23.36 -1.32 -2.38
C GLY A 195 -24.41 -2.45 -2.32
N PHE A 196 -24.45 -3.20 -1.23
CA PHE A 196 -25.31 -4.36 -1.03
C PHE A 196 -25.88 -4.44 0.41
N PRO A 197 -26.74 -3.50 0.83
CA PRO A 197 -27.15 -3.34 2.24
C PRO A 197 -27.95 -4.54 2.78
N GLU A 198 -28.55 -5.35 1.92
CA GLU A 198 -29.25 -6.58 2.29
C GLU A 198 -28.32 -7.76 2.63
N MET A 199 -27.02 -7.59 2.36
CA MET A 199 -26.00 -8.61 2.58
C MET A 199 -25.07 -8.20 3.72
N LYS A 200 -24.51 -9.20 4.39
CA LYS A 200 -23.48 -9.01 5.42
C LYS A 200 -22.11 -9.26 4.83
N VAL A 201 -21.13 -8.47 5.22
CA VAL A 201 -19.72 -8.79 4.97
C VAL A 201 -19.34 -9.92 5.92
N VAL A 202 -19.01 -11.08 5.36
CA VAL A 202 -18.62 -12.27 6.12
C VAL A 202 -17.13 -12.56 6.03
N GLY A 203 -16.39 -11.82 5.23
CA GLY A 203 -14.93 -11.93 5.18
C GLY A 203 -14.31 -11.09 4.08
N LEU A 204 -12.99 -10.96 4.16
CA LEU A 204 -12.15 -10.40 3.13
C LEU A 204 -10.98 -11.36 2.84
N GLN A 205 -10.50 -11.36 1.62
CA GLN A 205 -9.35 -12.16 1.16
C GLN A 205 -8.38 -11.26 0.41
N ASP A 206 -7.11 -11.62 0.44
CA ASP A 206 -6.04 -10.95 -0.30
C ASP A 206 -6.05 -9.42 -0.13
N VAL A 207 -6.26 -8.95 1.12
CA VAL A 207 -6.15 -7.53 1.42
C VAL A 207 -4.69 -7.12 1.37
N GLN A 208 -4.37 -6.20 0.48
CA GLN A 208 -3.02 -5.71 0.26
C GLN A 208 -2.99 -4.18 0.29
N VAL A 209 -2.03 -3.63 1.01
CA VAL A 209 -1.72 -2.21 1.03
C VAL A 209 -0.54 -1.96 0.08
N PHE A 210 -0.72 -1.05 -0.87
CA PHE A 210 0.27 -0.74 -1.90
C PHE A 210 1.18 0.42 -1.50
N ARG A 211 0.70 1.29 -0.60
CA ARG A 211 1.44 2.47 -0.16
C ARG A 211 0.98 2.97 1.20
N TRP A 212 1.85 3.67 1.89
CA TRP A 212 1.48 4.46 3.05
C TRP A 212 0.57 5.61 2.63
N VAL A 213 -0.54 5.79 3.33
CA VAL A 213 -1.41 6.97 3.20
C VAL A 213 -1.03 7.92 4.33
N LEU A 214 -0.08 8.81 4.05
CA LEU A 214 0.40 9.80 5.00
C LEU A 214 -0.59 10.97 5.06
N ILE A 215 -0.87 11.47 6.28
CA ILE A 215 -1.85 12.53 6.52
C ILE A 215 -1.14 13.71 7.17
N GLU A 216 -0.42 14.48 6.36
CA GLU A 216 0.26 15.70 6.81
C GLU A 216 -0.74 16.83 7.02
N GLU A 217 -1.58 17.10 6.03
CA GLU A 217 -2.66 18.09 6.08
C GLU A 217 -4.02 17.41 5.87
N SER A 218 -4.36 17.16 4.62
CA SER A 218 -5.59 16.48 4.25
C SER A 218 -5.36 15.43 3.18
N VAL A 219 -6.15 14.39 3.18
CA VAL A 219 -6.17 13.37 2.12
C VAL A 219 -7.59 13.14 1.64
N ARG A 220 -7.73 12.90 0.34
CA ARG A 220 -8.97 12.54 -0.31
C ARG A 220 -8.90 11.09 -0.74
N LEU A 221 -9.88 10.31 -0.31
CA LEU A 221 -9.98 8.88 -0.59
C LEU A 221 -11.30 8.59 -1.31
N LYS A 222 -11.30 7.53 -2.08
CA LYS A 222 -12.48 7.03 -2.78
C LYS A 222 -12.41 5.51 -2.83
N THR A 223 -13.55 4.82 -2.81
CA THR A 223 -13.61 3.37 -3.03
C THR A 223 -14.23 3.05 -4.38
N GLU A 224 -13.70 2.04 -5.04
CA GLU A 224 -14.25 1.48 -6.27
C GLU A 224 -14.57 0.00 -6.07
N ILE A 225 -15.74 -0.43 -6.57
CA ILE A 225 -16.25 -1.79 -6.44
C ILE A 225 -16.34 -2.43 -7.81
N LYS A 226 -15.78 -3.63 -7.92
CA LYS A 226 -15.94 -4.50 -9.08
C LYS A 226 -16.57 -5.82 -8.64
N GLU A 227 -17.74 -6.15 -9.17
CA GLU A 227 -18.39 -7.42 -8.88
C GLU A 227 -17.59 -8.58 -9.49
N LEU A 228 -17.44 -9.63 -8.71
CA LEU A 228 -16.89 -10.92 -9.10
C LEU A 228 -18.00 -11.98 -8.98
N ASP A 229 -17.67 -13.22 -9.31
CA ASP A 229 -18.61 -14.34 -9.16
C ASP A 229 -18.79 -14.74 -7.68
N ASN A 230 -19.93 -15.40 -7.36
CA ASN A 230 -20.20 -16.01 -6.05
C ASN A 230 -20.27 -15.04 -4.87
N ASN A 231 -20.96 -13.90 -5.00
CA ASN A 231 -21.12 -12.87 -3.96
C ASN A 231 -19.76 -12.29 -3.45
N LYS A 232 -18.77 -12.26 -4.31
CA LYS A 232 -17.48 -11.63 -4.05
C LYS A 232 -17.37 -10.31 -4.79
N LEU A 233 -16.77 -9.33 -4.13
CA LEU A 233 -16.51 -8.00 -4.66
C LEU A 233 -15.02 -7.72 -4.54
N GLU A 234 -14.39 -7.30 -5.62
CA GLU A 234 -13.08 -6.66 -5.56
C GLU A 234 -13.31 -5.20 -5.20
N VAL A 235 -12.83 -4.76 -4.06
CA VAL A 235 -12.93 -3.37 -3.59
C VAL A 235 -11.55 -2.77 -3.54
N THR A 236 -11.40 -1.60 -4.15
CA THR A 236 -10.14 -0.84 -4.17
C THR A 236 -10.33 0.50 -3.48
N LEU A 237 -9.50 0.78 -2.49
CA LEU A 237 -9.37 2.11 -1.89
C LEU A 237 -8.36 2.91 -2.70
N LEU A 238 -8.78 4.06 -3.18
CA LEU A 238 -7.99 4.99 -3.98
C LEU A 238 -7.64 6.22 -3.17
N LEU A 239 -6.42 6.71 -3.33
CA LEU A 239 -5.91 7.96 -2.78
C LEU A 239 -5.76 8.98 -3.91
N TRP A 240 -6.30 10.19 -3.72
CA TRP A 240 -6.03 11.30 -4.61
C TRP A 240 -4.57 11.74 -4.51
N ARG A 241 -3.94 11.89 -5.65
CA ARG A 241 -2.60 12.46 -5.76
C ARG A 241 -2.63 13.70 -6.61
N ASP A 242 -2.24 14.81 -5.99
CA ASP A 242 -1.99 16.05 -6.72
C ASP A 242 -0.66 15.92 -7.47
N ALA A 243 -0.64 16.43 -8.68
CA ALA A 243 0.55 16.55 -9.50
C ALA A 243 0.79 18.03 -9.81
N ASP A 244 2.04 18.42 -10.02
CA ASP A 244 2.43 19.78 -10.38
C ASP A 244 1.66 20.30 -11.61
N ILE A 245 1.31 19.38 -12.51
CA ILE A 245 0.40 19.63 -13.62
C ILE A 245 -0.98 19.10 -13.21
N GLU A 246 -1.94 20.00 -12.95
CA GLU A 246 -3.28 19.67 -12.47
C GLU A 246 -3.97 18.56 -13.28
N LYS A 247 -3.77 18.52 -14.59
CA LYS A 247 -4.33 17.46 -15.47
C LYS A 247 -3.77 16.06 -15.23
N LEU A 248 -2.68 15.93 -14.49
CA LEU A 248 -2.07 14.65 -14.12
C LEU A 248 -2.50 14.19 -12.71
N SER A 249 -3.18 15.07 -11.97
CA SER A 249 -3.76 14.71 -10.68
C SER A 249 -4.85 13.65 -10.87
N ARG A 250 -4.80 12.58 -10.08
CA ARG A 250 -5.69 11.43 -10.22
C ARG A 250 -5.77 10.62 -8.95
N PHE A 251 -6.79 9.78 -8.89
CA PHE A 251 -6.87 8.71 -7.91
C PHE A 251 -5.93 7.55 -8.25
N GLU A 252 -5.17 7.07 -7.27
CA GLU A 252 -4.26 5.93 -7.40
C GLU A 252 -4.54 4.89 -6.31
N PRO A 253 -4.39 3.58 -6.58
CA PRO A 253 -4.64 2.53 -5.60
C PRO A 253 -3.77 2.69 -4.34
N ALA A 254 -4.43 2.69 -3.16
CA ALA A 254 -3.79 2.66 -1.86
C ALA A 254 -3.89 1.28 -1.21
N ALA A 255 -5.08 0.67 -1.26
CA ALA A 255 -5.31 -0.69 -0.78
C ALA A 255 -6.37 -1.38 -1.64
N LYS A 256 -6.40 -2.70 -1.58
CA LYS A 256 -7.35 -3.52 -2.31
C LYS A 256 -7.62 -4.83 -1.55
N GLY A 257 -8.82 -5.39 -1.69
CA GLY A 257 -9.18 -6.69 -1.16
C GLY A 257 -10.40 -7.27 -1.85
N ILE A 258 -10.62 -8.57 -1.67
CA ILE A 258 -11.81 -9.29 -2.14
C ILE A 258 -12.75 -9.46 -0.95
N VAL A 259 -13.86 -8.76 -0.96
CA VAL A 259 -14.91 -8.83 0.05
C VAL A 259 -15.92 -9.92 -0.29
N THR A 260 -16.23 -10.78 0.67
CA THR A 260 -17.24 -11.83 0.52
C THR A 260 -18.51 -11.44 1.27
N LEU A 261 -19.64 -11.53 0.58
CA LEU A 261 -20.95 -11.20 1.11
C LEU A 261 -21.80 -12.47 1.34
N ALA A 262 -22.62 -12.46 2.39
CA ALA A 262 -23.62 -13.51 2.60
C ALA A 262 -24.86 -12.93 3.32
N LYS A 263 -26.00 -13.64 3.26
CA LYS A 263 -27.21 -13.22 3.99
C LYS A 263 -27.08 -13.36 5.49
N ASN A 264 -26.32 -14.35 5.97
CA ASN A 264 -26.13 -14.64 7.38
C ASN A 264 -24.67 -14.97 7.67
N TYR A 265 -24.23 -14.70 8.88
CA TYR A 265 -22.95 -15.20 9.38
C TYR A 265 -23.03 -16.71 9.59
N ALA A 266 -21.95 -17.40 9.25
CA ALA A 266 -21.76 -18.81 9.62
C ALA A 266 -21.04 -18.80 10.98
N GLY A 267 -21.72 -19.26 12.03
CA GLY A 267 -21.10 -19.38 13.35
C GLY A 267 -19.84 -20.28 13.29
N ASN A 268 -18.86 -19.95 14.11
CA ASN A 268 -17.64 -20.73 14.27
C ASN A 268 -17.32 -20.95 15.75
N ASN A 269 -17.01 -22.20 16.12
CA ASN A 269 -16.61 -22.57 17.46
C ASN A 269 -15.19 -23.16 17.52
N ASN A 270 -14.44 -23.11 16.41
CA ASN A 270 -13.08 -23.57 16.37
C ASN A 270 -12.20 -22.65 17.24
N LYS A 271 -11.44 -23.25 18.12
CA LYS A 271 -10.47 -22.52 18.95
C LYS A 271 -9.06 -22.72 18.40
N LEU A 272 -8.21 -21.72 18.59
CA LEU A 272 -6.79 -21.86 18.33
C LEU A 272 -6.15 -22.89 19.28
N SER A 273 -4.96 -23.38 18.93
CA SER A 273 -4.16 -24.24 19.82
C SER A 273 -3.93 -23.55 21.17
N ASN A 274 -3.76 -24.33 22.23
CA ASN A 274 -3.53 -23.78 23.56
C ASN A 274 -2.28 -22.88 23.59
N LEU A 275 -2.39 -21.79 24.33
CA LEU A 275 -1.25 -20.91 24.59
C LEU A 275 -0.30 -21.57 25.60
N GLU A 276 0.96 -21.74 25.20
CA GLU A 276 1.95 -22.47 26.00
C GLU A 276 2.71 -21.53 26.94
N SER A 277 2.81 -21.93 28.24
CA SER A 277 3.64 -21.24 29.24
C SER A 277 3.40 -19.71 29.31
N ALA A 278 2.16 -19.28 29.18
CA ALA A 278 1.77 -17.89 29.20
C ALA A 278 2.13 -17.17 30.50
N LYS A 279 2.65 -15.93 30.38
CA LYS A 279 2.92 -15.04 31.50
C LYS A 279 2.33 -13.66 31.20
N ILE A 280 1.83 -13.00 32.25
CA ILE A 280 1.39 -11.60 32.15
C ILE A 280 2.61 -10.77 31.74
N ALA A 281 2.43 -9.95 30.71
CA ALA A 281 3.42 -9.00 30.21
C ALA A 281 3.08 -7.58 30.69
N GLU A 282 4.10 -6.73 30.69
CA GLU A 282 3.95 -5.29 30.84
C GLU A 282 3.15 -4.72 29.68
N SER A 283 2.46 -3.60 29.90
CA SER A 283 1.74 -2.88 28.85
C SER A 283 2.67 -2.45 27.73
N SER A 284 2.37 -2.87 26.49
CA SER A 284 3.14 -2.46 25.32
C SER A 284 3.02 -0.96 25.01
N TYR A 285 1.99 -0.30 25.55
CA TYR A 285 1.81 1.16 25.43
C TYR A 285 2.72 1.91 26.40
N GLU A 286 2.80 1.46 27.66
CA GLU A 286 3.64 2.09 28.70
C GLU A 286 5.12 1.87 28.45
N SER A 287 5.50 0.68 27.99
CA SER A 287 6.89 0.37 27.63
C SER A 287 7.36 1.07 26.34
N GLY A 288 6.42 1.64 25.56
CA GLY A 288 6.71 2.22 24.25
C GLY A 288 7.04 1.20 23.15
N ALA A 289 6.73 -0.08 23.38
CA ALA A 289 6.83 -1.12 22.33
C ALA A 289 5.87 -0.87 21.18
N LEU A 290 4.76 -0.17 21.45
CA LEU A 290 3.79 0.30 20.46
C LEU A 290 3.79 1.84 20.39
N PHE A 291 3.70 2.38 19.19
CA PHE A 291 3.67 3.82 18.91
C PHE A 291 2.30 4.45 19.08
N HIS A 292 1.25 3.66 19.26
CA HIS A 292 -0.15 4.09 19.24
C HIS A 292 -0.49 5.01 20.41
N GLY A 293 -1.15 6.13 20.10
CA GLY A 293 -1.69 7.05 21.09
C GLY A 293 -3.05 6.61 21.67
N PRO A 294 -3.65 7.43 22.57
CA PRO A 294 -4.84 7.07 23.35
C PRO A 294 -6.05 6.60 22.53
N ALA A 295 -6.26 7.13 21.32
CA ALA A 295 -7.38 6.74 20.45
C ALA A 295 -7.36 5.25 20.06
N PHE A 296 -6.21 4.59 20.12
CA PHE A 296 -6.00 3.18 19.78
C PHE A 296 -5.68 2.27 20.96
N GLN A 297 -5.51 2.82 22.15
CA GLN A 297 -5.09 2.07 23.35
C GLN A 297 -6.27 1.34 23.99
N ILE A 298 -6.69 0.23 23.40
CA ILE A 298 -7.85 -0.56 23.85
C ILE A 298 -7.48 -1.88 24.53
N MET A 299 -6.20 -2.26 24.53
CA MET A 299 -5.73 -3.50 25.16
C MET A 299 -5.55 -3.29 26.66
N LYS A 300 -6.25 -4.09 27.47
CA LYS A 300 -6.22 -4.02 28.95
C LYS A 300 -5.22 -4.98 29.59
N LEU A 301 -5.09 -6.15 29.01
CA LEU A 301 -4.24 -7.23 29.55
C LEU A 301 -3.56 -7.93 28.39
N LEU A 302 -2.26 -8.21 28.56
CA LEU A 302 -1.47 -9.00 27.61
C LEU A 302 -0.80 -10.15 28.34
N GLN A 303 -0.88 -11.35 27.77
CA GLN A 303 -0.13 -12.52 28.17
C GLN A 303 0.70 -13.00 26.98
N ILE A 304 1.97 -13.29 27.19
CA ILE A 304 2.87 -13.81 26.17
C ILE A 304 3.29 -15.23 26.54
N GLY A 305 3.15 -16.15 25.60
CA GLY A 305 3.55 -17.53 25.67
C GLY A 305 4.63 -17.89 24.65
N LYS A 306 5.01 -19.16 24.60
CA LYS A 306 6.05 -19.66 23.70
C LYS A 306 5.61 -19.68 22.23
N ASN A 307 4.33 -19.89 21.97
CA ASN A 307 3.76 -20.07 20.63
C ASN A 307 2.80 -18.97 20.22
N GLY A 308 2.69 -17.91 21.02
CA GLY A 308 1.74 -16.83 20.76
C GLY A 308 1.47 -15.96 21.97
N SER A 309 0.37 -15.22 21.92
CA SER A 309 -0.12 -14.35 22.99
C SER A 309 -1.63 -14.42 23.16
N ALA A 310 -2.11 -13.86 24.25
CA ALA A 310 -3.54 -13.61 24.50
C ALA A 310 -3.71 -12.24 25.15
N ALA A 311 -4.78 -11.55 24.78
CA ALA A 311 -5.09 -10.22 25.30
C ALA A 311 -6.59 -10.04 25.54
N THR A 312 -6.93 -9.08 26.39
CA THR A 312 -8.30 -8.57 26.54
C THR A 312 -8.37 -7.17 25.95
N LEU A 313 -9.25 -6.98 24.99
CA LEU A 313 -9.51 -5.71 24.32
C LEU A 313 -10.86 -5.14 24.78
N ASP A 314 -10.97 -3.81 24.82
CA ASP A 314 -12.23 -3.11 25.09
C ASP A 314 -12.81 -2.57 23.80
N ALA A 315 -13.89 -3.18 23.31
CA ALA A 315 -14.52 -2.78 22.05
C ALA A 315 -15.15 -1.36 22.07
N GLY A 316 -15.38 -0.79 23.25
CA GLY A 316 -15.96 0.54 23.43
C GLY A 316 -14.95 1.65 23.75
N ALA A 317 -13.65 1.33 23.88
CA ALA A 317 -12.67 2.29 24.39
C ALA A 317 -12.01 3.16 23.30
N GLY A 318 -12.08 2.81 22.03
CA GLY A 318 -11.42 3.54 20.95
C GLY A 318 -12.11 4.85 20.57
N GLN A 319 -11.36 5.75 19.90
CA GLN A 319 -11.89 7.04 19.43
C GLN A 319 -11.87 7.16 17.90
N VAL A 320 -11.61 6.08 17.20
CA VAL A 320 -11.67 6.05 15.73
C VAL A 320 -13.12 5.76 15.28
N PRO A 321 -13.64 6.49 14.27
CA PRO A 321 -14.97 6.22 13.75
C PRO A 321 -15.14 4.77 13.31
N THR A 322 -16.25 4.17 13.67
CA THR A 322 -16.63 2.81 13.30
C THR A 322 -17.50 2.88 12.06
N GLY A 323 -17.11 2.17 11.01
CA GLY A 323 -17.92 1.96 9.82
C GLY A 323 -18.74 0.67 9.91
N TYR A 324 -18.60 -0.22 8.94
CA TYR A 324 -19.22 -1.55 9.02
C TYR A 324 -18.48 -2.45 10.03
N LEU A 325 -17.18 -2.28 10.14
CA LEU A 325 -16.33 -2.95 11.13
C LEU A 325 -15.90 -1.95 12.21
N ASN A 326 -15.33 -2.44 13.29
CA ASN A 326 -14.68 -1.63 14.31
C ASN A 326 -13.16 -1.63 14.04
N PRO A 327 -12.62 -0.58 13.38
CA PRO A 327 -11.22 -0.59 12.97
C PRO A 327 -10.25 -0.58 14.16
N VAL A 328 -10.62 0.06 15.29
CA VAL A 328 -9.78 0.05 16.48
C VAL A 328 -9.69 -1.34 17.10
N LEU A 329 -10.78 -2.11 17.05
CA LEU A 329 -10.78 -3.47 17.56
C LEU A 329 -9.93 -4.40 16.68
N LEU A 330 -9.96 -4.23 15.37
CA LEU A 330 -9.10 -4.95 14.44
C LEU A 330 -7.63 -4.56 14.61
N ASP A 331 -7.34 -3.28 14.81
CA ASP A 331 -6.01 -2.76 15.05
C ASP A 331 -5.48 -3.24 16.40
N GLY A 332 -6.28 -3.15 17.46
CA GLY A 332 -5.98 -3.68 18.79
C GLY A 332 -5.68 -5.17 18.81
N ALA A 333 -6.21 -5.94 17.86
CA ALA A 333 -5.86 -7.35 17.70
C ALA A 333 -4.39 -7.53 17.29
N THR A 334 -3.82 -6.61 16.50
CA THR A 334 -2.40 -6.62 16.14
C THR A 334 -1.52 -6.16 17.30
N HIS A 335 -2.06 -5.36 18.24
CA HIS A 335 -1.34 -4.94 19.44
C HIS A 335 -1.01 -6.09 20.40
N ALA A 336 -1.73 -7.21 20.29
CA ALA A 336 -1.42 -8.41 21.02
C ALA A 336 -0.16 -9.14 20.50
N ILE A 337 0.39 -8.74 19.35
CA ILE A 337 1.68 -9.21 18.84
C ILE A 337 2.79 -8.45 19.59
N PRO A 338 3.72 -9.14 20.29
CA PRO A 338 4.80 -8.48 21.01
C PRO A 338 5.92 -8.03 20.05
N HIS A 339 5.72 -6.92 19.34
CA HIS A 339 6.60 -6.43 18.29
C HIS A 339 8.05 -6.16 18.76
N ASP A 340 8.25 -5.91 20.05
CA ASP A 340 9.57 -5.75 20.67
C ASP A 340 10.25 -7.08 21.04
N LYS A 341 9.53 -8.20 20.99
CA LYS A 341 9.96 -9.52 21.44
C LYS A 341 9.69 -10.64 20.43
N LEU A 342 9.53 -10.32 19.15
CA LEU A 342 9.27 -11.29 18.09
C LEU A 342 10.35 -12.38 17.96
N ASN A 343 11.57 -12.09 18.38
CA ASN A 343 12.65 -13.06 18.46
C ASN A 343 12.37 -14.23 19.42
N GLN A 344 11.38 -14.11 20.32
CA GLN A 344 10.93 -15.23 21.16
C GLN A 344 10.13 -16.28 20.38
N TRP A 345 9.54 -15.88 19.24
CA TRP A 345 8.75 -16.75 18.37
C TRP A 345 9.47 -17.13 17.09
N PHE A 346 10.37 -16.27 16.63
CA PHE A 346 11.11 -16.46 15.38
C PHE A 346 12.59 -16.15 15.59
N ASP A 347 13.43 -17.17 15.68
CA ASP A 347 14.86 -17.06 15.96
C ASP A 347 15.64 -16.17 14.97
N ALA A 348 15.13 -16.02 13.75
CA ALA A 348 15.76 -15.21 12.70
C ALA A 348 15.49 -13.71 12.85
N VAL A 349 14.55 -13.29 13.72
CA VAL A 349 14.24 -11.86 13.93
C VAL A 349 15.33 -11.22 14.80
N GLN A 350 15.87 -10.11 14.30
CA GLN A 350 16.90 -9.33 15.00
C GLN A 350 16.28 -8.22 15.85
N SER A 351 16.96 -7.81 16.90
CA SER A 351 16.48 -6.82 17.88
C SER A 351 16.34 -5.40 17.32
N ASP A 352 17.03 -5.12 16.21
CA ASP A 352 17.00 -3.83 15.50
C ASP A 352 15.93 -3.76 14.41
N GLN A 353 15.01 -4.71 14.37
CA GLN A 353 13.92 -4.77 13.40
C GLN A 353 12.57 -4.48 14.07
N VAL A 354 11.64 -3.96 13.26
CA VAL A 354 10.23 -3.73 13.59
C VAL A 354 9.35 -4.26 12.49
N ALA A 355 8.22 -4.85 12.85
CA ALA A 355 7.25 -5.38 11.90
C ALA A 355 6.08 -4.41 11.71
N TYR A 356 5.55 -4.35 10.49
CA TYR A 356 4.34 -3.62 10.14
C TYR A 356 3.37 -4.49 9.36
N PRO A 357 2.05 -4.35 9.53
CA PRO A 357 1.04 -5.03 8.72
C PRO A 357 1.28 -4.79 7.22
N HIS A 358 1.32 -5.86 6.45
CA HIS A 358 1.62 -5.84 5.02
C HIS A 358 0.49 -6.43 4.18
N LYS A 359 0.01 -7.61 4.56
CA LYS A 359 -1.04 -8.32 3.84
C LYS A 359 -1.94 -9.08 4.81
N ILE A 360 -3.24 -9.10 4.54
CA ILE A 360 -4.16 -10.04 5.17
C ILE A 360 -4.52 -11.09 4.11
N SER A 361 -4.09 -12.33 4.33
CA SER A 361 -4.42 -13.43 3.42
C SER A 361 -5.91 -13.75 3.48
N SER A 362 -6.47 -13.76 4.69
CA SER A 362 -7.89 -13.95 4.93
C SER A 362 -8.32 -13.34 6.25
N ILE A 363 -9.53 -12.81 6.28
CA ILE A 363 -10.26 -12.46 7.49
C ILE A 363 -11.70 -12.95 7.32
N SER A 364 -12.25 -13.58 8.35
CA SER A 364 -13.61 -14.14 8.37
C SER A 364 -14.36 -13.64 9.59
N PHE A 365 -15.61 -13.23 9.39
CA PHE A 365 -16.49 -12.77 10.45
C PHE A 365 -17.62 -13.77 10.65
N HIS A 366 -17.86 -14.15 11.91
CA HIS A 366 -18.81 -15.18 12.29
C HIS A 366 -20.02 -14.63 13.06
N GLN A 367 -19.97 -13.34 13.42
CA GLN A 367 -21.02 -12.60 14.13
C GLN A 367 -20.98 -11.13 13.70
N ALA A 368 -21.94 -10.33 14.15
CA ALA A 368 -21.91 -8.88 14.01
C ALA A 368 -20.76 -8.28 14.81
N THR A 369 -20.21 -7.16 14.32
CA THR A 369 -19.11 -6.43 14.97
C THR A 369 -19.46 -6.00 16.38
N PRO A 370 -18.71 -6.35 17.42
CA PRO A 370 -18.92 -5.88 18.78
C PRO A 370 -18.55 -4.40 18.89
N LEU A 371 -19.47 -3.62 19.49
CA LEU A 371 -19.30 -2.17 19.67
C LEU A 371 -18.99 -1.79 21.11
N SER A 372 -19.06 -2.73 22.05
CA SER A 372 -18.79 -2.51 23.48
C SER A 372 -18.46 -3.82 24.17
N GLY A 373 -17.89 -3.73 25.37
CA GLY A 373 -17.55 -4.87 26.19
C GLY A 373 -16.16 -5.43 25.91
N ASN A 374 -15.83 -6.48 26.64
CA ASN A 374 -14.52 -7.15 26.51
C ASN A 374 -14.54 -8.12 25.33
N VAL A 375 -13.49 -8.06 24.54
CA VAL A 375 -13.21 -9.02 23.46
C VAL A 375 -11.92 -9.74 23.80
N PHE A 376 -11.95 -11.05 23.78
CA PHE A 376 -10.77 -11.87 24.01
C PHE A 376 -10.03 -12.07 22.69
N CYS A 377 -8.75 -11.71 22.68
CA CYS A 377 -7.86 -11.80 21.52
C CYS A 377 -6.82 -12.90 21.75
N GLU A 378 -6.66 -13.78 20.79
CA GLU A 378 -5.59 -14.77 20.76
C GLU A 378 -4.77 -14.62 19.47
N VAL A 379 -3.45 -14.67 19.61
CA VAL A 379 -2.50 -14.67 18.51
C VAL A 379 -1.66 -15.94 18.57
N ARG A 380 -1.42 -16.55 17.42
CA ARG A 380 -0.43 -17.64 17.28
C ARG A 380 0.58 -17.29 16.20
N ALA A 381 1.86 -17.42 16.56
CA ALA A 381 2.94 -17.34 15.59
C ALA A 381 2.88 -18.56 14.67
N LYS A 382 2.78 -18.34 13.36
CA LYS A 382 2.59 -19.42 12.40
C LYS A 382 3.88 -19.79 11.68
N THR A 383 4.46 -18.85 10.96
CA THR A 383 5.70 -19.06 10.18
C THR A 383 6.40 -17.74 9.94
N PHE A 384 7.67 -17.81 9.55
CA PHE A 384 8.49 -16.66 9.16
C PHE A 384 9.02 -16.92 7.75
N GLU A 385 8.43 -16.27 6.75
CA GLU A 385 8.74 -16.47 5.33
C GLU A 385 9.82 -15.49 4.87
N ASP A 386 10.68 -15.96 3.95
CA ASP A 386 11.73 -15.18 3.28
C ASP A 386 12.64 -14.38 4.23
N ASN A 387 12.77 -14.82 5.49
CA ASN A 387 13.47 -14.11 6.57
C ASN A 387 13.02 -12.64 6.73
N ARG A 388 11.80 -12.32 6.32
CA ARG A 388 11.27 -10.96 6.33
C ARG A 388 9.79 -10.86 6.68
N HIS A 389 9.02 -11.93 6.51
CA HIS A 389 7.57 -11.89 6.67
C HIS A 389 7.10 -12.82 7.78
N PRO A 390 6.91 -12.32 9.02
CA PRO A 390 6.23 -13.06 10.06
C PRO A 390 4.74 -13.17 9.75
N ILE A 391 4.18 -14.38 9.92
CA ILE A 391 2.77 -14.67 9.69
C ILE A 391 2.14 -15.08 11.02
N PHE A 392 0.98 -14.49 11.30
CA PHE A 392 0.22 -14.70 12.52
C PHE A 392 -1.20 -15.14 12.21
N GLN A 393 -1.70 -16.06 13.04
CA GLN A 393 -3.11 -16.37 13.11
C GLN A 393 -3.70 -15.66 14.32
N ILE A 394 -4.73 -14.85 14.09
CA ILE A 394 -5.40 -14.03 15.10
C ILE A 394 -6.85 -14.45 15.18
N GLN A 395 -7.37 -14.59 16.40
CA GLN A 395 -8.77 -14.91 16.64
C GLN A 395 -9.32 -13.98 17.74
N LEU A 396 -10.47 -13.39 17.47
CA LEU A 396 -11.22 -12.58 18.43
C LEU A 396 -12.52 -13.30 18.82
N SER A 397 -12.80 -13.35 20.13
CA SER A 397 -13.97 -14.00 20.68
C SER A 397 -14.73 -13.10 21.65
N VAL A 398 -16.05 -13.21 21.62
CA VAL A 398 -16.98 -12.55 22.55
C VAL A 398 -17.86 -13.63 23.17
N ASP A 399 -17.98 -13.66 24.50
CA ASP A 399 -18.80 -14.64 25.22
C ASP A 399 -18.51 -16.09 24.77
N ASP A 400 -17.24 -16.45 24.68
CA ASP A 400 -16.73 -17.76 24.20
C ASP A 400 -17.07 -18.15 22.75
N LYS A 401 -17.65 -17.25 21.97
CA LYS A 401 -17.94 -17.45 20.57
C LYS A 401 -16.96 -16.67 19.70
N VAL A 402 -16.43 -17.32 18.68
CA VAL A 402 -15.54 -16.65 17.73
C VAL A 402 -16.31 -15.57 16.96
N TRP A 403 -15.84 -14.34 17.03
CA TRP A 403 -16.33 -13.24 16.22
C TRP A 403 -15.55 -13.15 14.90
N MET A 404 -14.23 -13.20 14.98
CA MET A 404 -13.34 -12.97 13.83
C MET A 404 -12.12 -13.87 13.88
N GLU A 405 -11.70 -14.34 12.71
CA GLU A 405 -10.41 -15.00 12.47
C GLU A 405 -9.66 -14.28 11.36
N MET A 406 -8.35 -14.09 11.53
CA MET A 406 -7.52 -13.40 10.56
C MET A 406 -6.15 -14.09 10.42
N GLU A 407 -5.67 -14.21 9.19
CA GLU A 407 -4.28 -14.52 8.90
C GLU A 407 -3.58 -13.25 8.41
N LEU A 408 -2.70 -12.72 9.26
CA LEU A 408 -1.96 -11.48 9.03
C LEU A 408 -0.51 -11.81 8.70
N MET A 409 -0.02 -11.25 7.60
CA MET A 409 1.40 -11.18 7.27
C MET A 409 1.90 -9.78 7.55
N GLU A 410 2.97 -9.68 8.33
CA GLU A 410 3.70 -8.43 8.53
C GLU A 410 5.00 -8.43 7.73
N ILE A 411 5.63 -7.28 7.60
CA ILE A 411 6.92 -7.12 6.95
C ILE A 411 7.91 -6.47 7.90
N MET A 412 9.10 -7.07 8.00
CA MET A 412 10.19 -6.57 8.84
C MET A 412 10.95 -5.43 8.18
N PHE A 413 11.20 -4.37 8.94
CA PHE A 413 12.04 -3.24 8.57
C PHE A 413 13.11 -2.98 9.64
N PRO A 414 14.29 -2.46 9.27
CA PRO A 414 15.23 -1.91 10.25
C PRO A 414 14.61 -0.74 11.03
N LYS A 415 14.84 -0.69 12.33
CA LYS A 415 14.37 0.42 13.18
C LYS A 415 15.03 1.76 12.88
N GLY A 416 16.18 1.75 12.23
CA GLY A 416 17.00 2.93 12.00
C GLY A 416 17.77 3.39 13.24
N ASN A 417 18.50 4.51 13.13
CA ASN A 417 19.41 4.99 14.18
C ASN A 417 18.72 5.35 15.49
N LEU A 418 17.46 5.78 15.42
CA LEU A 418 16.64 6.15 16.59
C LEU A 418 15.83 4.96 17.13
N GLY A 419 15.85 3.82 16.47
CA GLY A 419 14.99 2.69 16.79
C GLY A 419 15.23 2.04 18.14
N ASN A 420 16.44 2.19 18.70
CA ASN A 420 16.82 1.70 20.02
C ASN A 420 16.66 2.75 21.12
N ALA A 421 16.36 4.01 20.79
CA ALA A 421 16.08 5.05 21.76
C ALA A 421 14.68 4.84 22.37
N PRO A 422 14.46 5.22 23.65
CA PRO A 422 13.13 5.27 24.25
C PRO A 422 12.16 6.07 23.38
N SER A 423 10.88 5.71 23.40
CA SER A 423 9.85 6.35 22.57
C SER A 423 9.71 7.85 22.87
N GLU A 424 9.91 8.26 24.12
CA GLU A 424 9.89 9.65 24.54
C GLU A 424 11.03 10.44 23.92
N ASP A 425 12.27 9.90 23.96
CA ASP A 425 13.44 10.52 23.35
C ASP A 425 13.29 10.65 21.83
N ARG A 426 12.70 9.62 21.17
CA ARG A 426 12.42 9.66 19.74
C ARG A 426 11.42 10.76 19.39
N ARG A 427 10.34 10.89 20.17
CA ARG A 427 9.35 11.96 19.98
C ARG A 427 9.95 13.34 20.15
N THR A 428 10.74 13.53 21.20
CA THR A 428 11.43 14.81 21.48
C THR A 428 12.36 15.20 20.34
N PHE A 429 13.21 14.27 19.90
CA PHE A 429 14.13 14.49 18.77
C PHE A 429 13.43 14.88 17.46
N LEU A 430 12.24 14.32 17.20
CA LEU A 430 11.50 14.58 15.97
C LEU A 430 10.62 15.85 16.04
N GLN A 431 10.47 16.44 17.24
CA GLN A 431 9.77 17.72 17.46
C GLN A 431 10.71 18.93 17.49
N GLU A 432 12.01 18.73 17.74
CA GLU A 432 13.07 19.73 17.63
C GLU A 432 13.51 19.92 16.17
#